data_5190a36954f1a51bd226849fefe5b847
#
_entry.id   5190a36954f1a51bd226849fefe5b847
#
_cell.length_a   1.000
_cell.length_b   1.000
_cell.length_c   1.000
_cell.angle_alpha   90.00
_cell.angle_beta   90.00
_cell.angle_gamma   90.00
#
_symmetry.space_group_name_H-M   'P 1'
#
loop_
_entity.id
_entity.type
_entity.pdbx_description
1 polymer ?
#
loop_
_entity_poly.entity_id
_entity_poly.type
_entity_poly.pdbx_seq_one_letter_code
_entity_poly.pdbx_strand_id
1 'polypeptide(L)'
;MLAAMIAVATASLSIAASLQPSSDPRVADLVAAGKIRAGLGIGNHAAAFKDPTTGEMQGMATRLARALAAQIGVALEIVQYPRPGAVFEGAQNGAWDVTFLVVDPQRTAEADATPPYMQSEFTYLVPAGSKLRTVAQADRPGIRIGVPRGDAVDLSLSRILKHATLVRAETQAAGIGLLRSGAINAYAAPRSALLALSAQEPGSRVLSDAFATTRWAAYVPRGHDGWLAYVAEFTERAKADGMVARLIAREGLRGIDVTPPAKPQLTKPQSTKSE
;
A
#
# COMPACT_ATOMS: atom_id res chain seq x y z
N MET A 1 41.76 -34.19 47.12
CA MET A 1 41.23 -32.92 46.66
C MET A 1 40.10 -33.15 45.68
N LEU A 2 38.86 -33.04 46.11
CA LEU A 2 37.65 -33.30 45.32
C LEU A 2 37.12 -31.94 44.87
N ALA A 3 37.11 -31.68 43.54
CA ALA A 3 36.56 -30.47 42.98
C ALA A 3 35.08 -30.72 42.62
N ALA A 4 34.19 -30.06 43.30
CA ALA A 4 32.76 -30.10 43.01
C ALA A 4 32.47 -29.13 41.86
N MET A 5 31.98 -29.64 40.69
CA MET A 5 31.43 -28.85 39.59
C MET A 5 29.96 -28.53 39.93
N ILE A 6 29.68 -27.26 40.16
CA ILE A 6 28.29 -26.76 40.25
C ILE A 6 27.82 -26.42 38.84
N ALA A 7 26.93 -27.21 38.28
CA ALA A 7 26.23 -26.90 37.03
C ALA A 7 25.08 -25.92 37.32
N VAL A 8 25.24 -24.67 36.87
CA VAL A 8 24.13 -23.68 36.87
C VAL A 8 23.29 -23.91 35.64
N ALA A 9 22.13 -24.50 35.81
CA ALA A 9 21.10 -24.61 34.76
C ALA A 9 20.38 -23.27 34.64
N THR A 10 20.69 -22.48 33.63
CA THR A 10 19.92 -21.29 33.25
C THR A 10 18.67 -21.71 32.52
N ALA A 11 17.54 -21.76 33.23
CA ALA A 11 16.22 -21.93 32.62
C ALA A 11 15.84 -20.64 31.89
N SER A 12 15.94 -20.66 30.55
CA SER A 12 15.40 -19.62 29.70
C SER A 12 13.86 -19.74 29.69
N LEU A 13 13.19 -18.93 30.50
CA LEU A 13 11.73 -18.79 30.45
C LEU A 13 11.39 -17.99 29.19
N SER A 14 11.06 -18.66 28.08
CA SER A 14 10.41 -18.03 26.94
C SER A 14 8.99 -17.69 27.34
N ILE A 15 8.75 -16.41 27.69
CA ILE A 15 7.40 -15.88 27.84
C ILE A 15 6.84 -15.73 26.41
N ALA A 16 6.20 -16.79 25.92
CA ALA A 16 5.29 -16.67 24.80
C ALA A 16 4.11 -15.80 25.29
N ALA A 17 4.09 -14.53 24.90
CA ALA A 17 2.92 -13.68 25.12
C ALA A 17 1.73 -14.37 24.44
N SER A 18 0.85 -14.97 25.22
CA SER A 18 -0.38 -15.56 24.72
C SER A 18 -1.23 -14.42 24.19
N LEU A 19 -1.45 -14.41 22.87
CA LEU A 19 -2.39 -13.49 22.23
C LEU A 19 -3.77 -13.77 22.85
N GLN A 20 -4.35 -12.79 23.53
CA GLN A 20 -5.72 -12.92 24.02
C GLN A 20 -6.68 -12.66 22.85
N PRO A 21 -7.53 -13.64 22.51
CA PRO A 21 -8.50 -13.47 21.43
C PRO A 21 -9.43 -12.29 21.70
N SER A 22 -9.77 -11.53 20.67
CA SER A 22 -10.71 -10.44 20.74
C SER A 22 -12.11 -10.95 21.11
N SER A 23 -12.79 -10.23 21.98
CA SER A 23 -14.21 -10.48 22.29
C SER A 23 -15.18 -9.69 21.38
N ASP A 24 -14.66 -8.98 20.38
CA ASP A 24 -15.47 -8.19 19.45
C ASP A 24 -16.29 -9.11 18.53
N PRO A 25 -17.63 -9.03 18.56
CA PRO A 25 -18.50 -9.91 17.76
C PRO A 25 -18.30 -9.74 16.24
N ARG A 26 -17.75 -8.63 15.78
CA ARG A 26 -17.49 -8.36 14.35
C ARG A 26 -16.42 -9.28 13.75
N VAL A 27 -15.58 -9.89 14.58
CA VAL A 27 -14.48 -10.78 14.17
C VAL A 27 -14.54 -12.16 14.88
N ALA A 28 -15.69 -12.51 15.45
CA ALA A 28 -15.85 -13.74 16.22
C ALA A 28 -15.56 -15.02 15.41
N ASP A 29 -15.86 -15.02 14.13
CA ASP A 29 -15.58 -16.11 13.21
C ASP A 29 -14.09 -16.25 12.89
N LEU A 30 -13.33 -15.14 12.78
CA LEU A 30 -11.88 -15.17 12.68
C LEU A 30 -11.23 -15.69 13.97
N VAL A 31 -11.77 -15.29 15.12
CA VAL A 31 -11.34 -15.81 16.43
C VAL A 31 -11.61 -17.30 16.52
N ALA A 32 -12.80 -17.77 16.11
CA ALA A 32 -13.16 -19.19 16.11
C ALA A 32 -12.27 -20.00 15.12
N ALA A 33 -11.90 -19.41 13.99
CA ALA A 33 -10.97 -20.03 13.04
C ALA A 33 -9.52 -20.06 13.55
N GLY A 34 -9.18 -19.29 14.58
CA GLY A 34 -7.84 -19.16 15.16
C GLY A 34 -6.82 -18.47 14.25
N LYS A 35 -7.24 -17.93 13.12
CA LYS A 35 -6.37 -17.29 12.13
C LYS A 35 -7.08 -16.22 11.31
N ILE A 36 -6.28 -15.31 10.74
CA ILE A 36 -6.67 -14.40 9.65
C ILE A 36 -5.73 -14.60 8.48
N ARG A 37 -6.28 -14.73 7.27
CA ARG A 37 -5.52 -14.90 6.03
C ARG A 37 -5.34 -13.55 5.35
N ALA A 38 -4.08 -13.11 5.17
CA ALA A 38 -3.77 -11.89 4.45
C ALA A 38 -3.31 -12.21 3.03
N GLY A 39 -4.07 -11.74 2.02
CA GLY A 39 -3.69 -11.82 0.62
C GLY A 39 -2.66 -10.74 0.30
N LEU A 40 -1.41 -11.11 0.00
CA LEU A 40 -0.32 -10.17 -0.26
C LEU A 40 0.31 -10.39 -1.63
N GLY A 41 0.21 -9.38 -2.49
CA GLY A 41 0.87 -9.36 -3.79
C GLY A 41 2.32 -8.89 -3.67
N ILE A 42 3.26 -9.66 -4.24
CA ILE A 42 4.66 -9.26 -4.29
C ILE A 42 4.81 -8.04 -5.19
N GLY A 43 5.44 -7.00 -4.69
CA GLY A 43 5.62 -5.72 -5.36
C GLY A 43 6.80 -4.93 -4.79
N ASN A 44 6.52 -3.88 -4.06
CA ASN A 44 7.49 -2.97 -3.47
C ASN A 44 7.27 -2.78 -1.97
N HIS A 45 8.06 -1.92 -1.33
CA HIS A 45 7.99 -1.65 0.11
C HIS A 45 6.64 -1.08 0.58
N ALA A 46 5.90 -0.37 -0.28
CA ALA A 46 4.54 0.12 0.04
C ALA A 46 3.48 -1.00 0.01
N ALA A 47 3.77 -2.12 -0.64
CA ALA A 47 2.96 -3.32 -0.66
C ALA A 47 3.61 -4.43 0.21
N ALA A 48 4.03 -5.52 -0.42
CA ALA A 48 4.75 -6.60 0.22
C ALA A 48 5.91 -7.06 -0.70
N PHE A 49 7.01 -7.49 -0.12
CA PHE A 49 8.15 -8.04 -0.85
C PHE A 49 8.80 -9.16 -0.03
N LYS A 50 9.56 -10.02 -0.69
CA LYS A 50 10.39 -11.00 0.00
C LYS A 50 11.75 -10.40 0.32
N ASP A 51 12.16 -10.49 1.57
CA ASP A 51 13.52 -10.18 1.98
C ASP A 51 14.48 -11.15 1.26
N PRO A 52 15.46 -10.64 0.50
CA PRO A 52 16.36 -11.50 -0.29
C PRO A 52 17.28 -12.38 0.57
N THR A 53 17.48 -12.02 1.83
CA THR A 53 18.36 -12.76 2.74
C THR A 53 17.62 -13.82 3.52
N THR A 54 16.42 -13.49 4.04
CA THR A 54 15.65 -14.38 4.93
C THR A 54 14.51 -15.10 4.21
N GLY A 55 14.09 -14.62 3.03
CA GLY A 55 12.91 -15.11 2.32
C GLY A 55 11.58 -14.70 2.96
N GLU A 56 11.62 -13.98 4.08
CA GLU A 56 10.43 -13.55 4.79
C GLU A 56 9.68 -12.43 4.05
N MET A 57 8.35 -12.44 4.19
CA MET A 57 7.52 -11.35 3.69
C MET A 57 7.68 -10.10 4.57
N GLN A 58 8.04 -9.00 3.94
CA GLN A 58 8.23 -7.67 4.52
C GLN A 58 7.36 -6.65 3.79
N GLY A 59 7.46 -5.38 4.18
CA GLY A 59 6.75 -4.25 3.57
C GLY A 59 5.53 -3.80 4.38
N MET A 60 4.95 -2.68 3.96
CA MET A 60 3.87 -1.99 4.66
C MET A 60 2.65 -2.89 4.89
N ALA A 61 2.16 -3.57 3.84
CA ALA A 61 0.99 -4.43 3.91
C ALA A 61 1.21 -5.62 4.86
N THR A 62 2.39 -6.24 4.83
CA THR A 62 2.75 -7.35 5.74
C THR A 62 2.74 -6.90 7.19
N ARG A 63 3.26 -5.70 7.48
CA ARG A 63 3.30 -5.18 8.86
C ARG A 63 1.92 -4.83 9.38
N LEU A 64 1.06 -4.24 8.54
CA LEU A 64 -0.33 -3.98 8.90
C LEU A 64 -1.11 -5.27 9.13
N ALA A 65 -0.91 -6.29 8.30
CA ALA A 65 -1.53 -7.60 8.50
C ALA A 65 -1.11 -8.26 9.82
N ARG A 66 0.20 -8.20 10.16
CA ARG A 66 0.71 -8.70 11.45
C ARG A 66 0.11 -7.95 12.64
N ALA A 67 0.01 -6.63 12.55
CA ALA A 67 -0.59 -5.81 13.60
C ALA A 67 -2.08 -6.08 13.78
N LEU A 68 -2.82 -6.27 12.69
CA LEU A 68 -4.25 -6.62 12.71
C LEU A 68 -4.46 -8.01 13.34
N ALA A 69 -3.70 -9.01 12.92
CA ALA A 69 -3.77 -10.37 13.48
C ALA A 69 -3.47 -10.37 14.99
N ALA A 70 -2.45 -9.65 15.42
CA ALA A 70 -2.10 -9.48 16.84
C ALA A 70 -3.22 -8.77 17.62
N GLN A 71 -3.89 -7.76 17.03
CA GLN A 71 -5.02 -7.08 17.70
C GLN A 71 -6.27 -7.98 17.82
N ILE A 72 -6.53 -8.84 16.82
CA ILE A 72 -7.62 -9.83 16.90
C ILE A 72 -7.24 -10.95 17.87
N GLY A 73 -5.95 -11.21 18.08
CA GLY A 73 -5.46 -12.30 18.92
C GLY A 73 -5.45 -13.65 18.22
N VAL A 74 -5.19 -13.68 16.92
CA VAL A 74 -5.17 -14.89 16.08
C VAL A 74 -3.87 -15.01 15.30
N ALA A 75 -3.59 -16.18 14.75
CA ALA A 75 -2.44 -16.39 13.88
C ALA A 75 -2.61 -15.66 12.54
N LEU A 76 -1.50 -15.12 12.00
CA LEU A 76 -1.46 -14.61 10.62
C LEU A 76 -1.03 -15.71 9.66
N GLU A 77 -1.86 -15.99 8.67
CA GLU A 77 -1.52 -16.78 7.49
C GLU A 77 -1.35 -15.84 6.28
N ILE A 78 -0.20 -15.91 5.60
CA ILE A 78 0.07 -15.09 4.41
C ILE A 78 -0.23 -15.90 3.15
N VAL A 79 -1.22 -15.46 2.38
CA VAL A 79 -1.52 -15.98 1.04
C VAL A 79 -0.79 -15.12 0.02
N GLN A 80 0.27 -15.69 -0.60
CA GLN A 80 1.14 -14.94 -1.49
C GLN A 80 0.63 -14.96 -2.94
N TYR A 81 0.71 -13.81 -3.59
CA TYR A 81 0.39 -13.63 -5.01
C TYR A 81 1.60 -13.07 -5.77
N PRO A 82 1.80 -13.44 -7.03
CA PRO A 82 3.00 -13.02 -7.79
C PRO A 82 3.06 -11.51 -8.07
N ARG A 83 1.91 -10.81 -8.00
CA ARG A 83 1.79 -9.37 -8.20
C ARG A 83 0.56 -8.82 -7.45
N PRO A 84 0.52 -7.50 -7.13
CA PRO A 84 -0.61 -6.91 -6.40
C PRO A 84 -1.98 -7.09 -7.08
N GLY A 85 -2.04 -7.04 -8.40
CA GLY A 85 -3.30 -7.25 -9.14
C GLY A 85 -3.87 -8.66 -9.05
N ALA A 86 -3.02 -9.67 -8.86
CA ALA A 86 -3.46 -11.07 -8.76
C ALA A 86 -4.17 -11.39 -7.43
N VAL A 87 -4.05 -10.53 -6.41
CA VAL A 87 -4.71 -10.75 -5.11
C VAL A 87 -6.22 -10.85 -5.26
N PHE A 88 -6.81 -10.05 -6.16
CA PHE A 88 -8.25 -10.03 -6.36
C PHE A 88 -8.79 -11.27 -7.08
N GLU A 89 -7.93 -12.02 -7.79
CA GLU A 89 -8.29 -13.34 -8.35
C GLU A 89 -8.70 -14.32 -7.23
N GLY A 90 -8.17 -14.13 -6.01
CA GLY A 90 -8.52 -14.93 -4.82
C GLY A 90 -9.72 -14.42 -4.01
N ALA A 91 -10.21 -13.20 -4.26
CA ALA A 91 -11.31 -12.61 -3.49
C ALA A 91 -12.60 -13.42 -3.62
N GLN A 92 -12.97 -13.80 -4.84
CA GLN A 92 -14.22 -14.51 -5.14
C GLN A 92 -14.22 -15.95 -4.61
N ASN A 93 -13.05 -16.54 -4.39
CA ASN A 93 -12.89 -17.91 -3.90
C ASN A 93 -12.65 -17.98 -2.39
N GLY A 94 -12.78 -16.86 -1.67
CA GLY A 94 -12.53 -16.80 -0.23
C GLY A 94 -11.11 -17.22 0.16
N ALA A 95 -10.12 -16.93 -0.70
CA ALA A 95 -8.74 -17.34 -0.45
C ALA A 95 -8.05 -16.51 0.63
N TRP A 96 -8.54 -15.31 0.92
CA TRP A 96 -8.02 -14.41 1.95
C TRP A 96 -9.17 -13.65 2.65
N ASP A 97 -8.88 -13.12 3.83
CA ASP A 97 -9.82 -12.40 4.68
C ASP A 97 -9.55 -10.88 4.67
N VAL A 98 -8.30 -10.47 4.42
CA VAL A 98 -7.90 -9.07 4.33
C VAL A 98 -6.76 -8.90 3.32
N THR A 99 -6.71 -7.72 2.68
CA THR A 99 -5.54 -7.27 1.92
C THR A 99 -5.37 -5.76 2.04
N PHE A 100 -4.17 -5.23 1.71
CA PHE A 100 -3.81 -3.82 1.81
C PHE A 100 -3.22 -3.36 0.48
N LEU A 101 -4.01 -2.65 -0.32
CA LEU A 101 -3.65 -2.31 -1.69
C LEU A 101 -4.12 -0.90 -2.09
N VAL A 102 -3.61 -0.43 -3.24
CA VAL A 102 -4.07 0.81 -3.88
C VAL A 102 -5.56 0.72 -4.18
N VAL A 103 -6.28 1.80 -3.88
CA VAL A 103 -7.69 1.94 -4.22
C VAL A 103 -7.84 2.10 -5.73
N ASP A 104 -8.64 1.24 -6.32
CA ASP A 104 -8.93 1.22 -7.75
C ASP A 104 -10.40 0.82 -7.98
N PRO A 105 -11.12 1.42 -8.96
CA PRO A 105 -12.52 1.11 -9.23
C PRO A 105 -12.81 -0.37 -9.51
N GLN A 106 -11.91 -1.08 -10.22
CA GLN A 106 -12.09 -2.50 -10.49
C GLN A 106 -12.00 -3.33 -9.20
N ARG A 107 -11.05 -2.99 -8.33
CA ARG A 107 -10.86 -3.65 -7.04
C ARG A 107 -12.03 -3.45 -6.09
N THR A 108 -12.57 -2.22 -6.04
CA THR A 108 -13.76 -1.93 -5.23
C THR A 108 -15.04 -2.55 -5.81
N ALA A 109 -15.02 -3.02 -7.05
CA ALA A 109 -16.09 -3.85 -7.61
C ALA A 109 -16.05 -5.31 -7.12
N GLU A 110 -14.89 -5.79 -6.64
CA GLU A 110 -14.68 -7.19 -6.24
C GLU A 110 -14.62 -7.38 -4.72
N ALA A 111 -14.18 -6.38 -3.96
CA ALA A 111 -14.05 -6.41 -2.50
C ALA A 111 -14.38 -5.04 -1.90
N ASP A 112 -14.77 -5.03 -0.63
CA ASP A 112 -15.12 -3.81 0.09
C ASP A 112 -13.86 -3.16 0.68
N ALA A 113 -13.71 -1.84 0.44
CA ALA A 113 -12.56 -1.08 0.88
C ALA A 113 -12.87 -0.25 2.13
N THR A 114 -11.92 -0.20 3.07
CA THR A 114 -11.95 0.76 4.17
C THR A 114 -11.70 2.19 3.66
N PRO A 115 -11.90 3.24 4.48
CA PRO A 115 -11.28 4.53 4.25
C PRO A 115 -9.76 4.35 4.06
N PRO A 116 -9.11 5.16 3.19
CA PRO A 116 -7.68 5.01 2.93
C PRO A 116 -6.84 5.40 4.15
N TYR A 117 -5.74 4.67 4.37
CA TYR A 117 -4.83 4.91 5.49
C TYR A 117 -3.55 5.66 5.09
N MET A 118 -3.14 5.57 3.83
CA MET A 118 -2.03 6.36 3.29
C MET A 118 -2.30 6.77 1.86
N GLN A 119 -1.57 7.77 1.39
CA GLN A 119 -1.68 8.29 0.03
C GLN A 119 -0.32 8.68 -0.51
N SER A 120 -0.21 8.68 -1.84
CA SER A 120 0.94 9.25 -2.57
C SER A 120 0.43 10.03 -3.76
N GLU A 121 1.24 10.94 -4.24
CA GLU A 121 0.95 11.75 -5.41
C GLU A 121 1.64 11.19 -6.65
N PHE A 122 0.98 11.30 -7.78
CA PHE A 122 1.60 11.14 -9.10
C PHE A 122 2.01 12.50 -9.64
N THR A 123 3.27 12.61 -10.02
CA THR A 123 3.84 13.83 -10.58
C THR A 123 4.87 13.50 -11.65
N TYR A 124 5.69 14.49 -12.03
CA TYR A 124 6.70 14.33 -13.07
C TYR A 124 8.11 14.58 -12.55
N LEU A 125 9.05 13.76 -13.04
CA LEU A 125 10.47 14.06 -13.05
C LEU A 125 10.80 14.74 -14.38
N VAL A 126 11.43 15.90 -14.33
CA VAL A 126 11.88 16.63 -15.50
C VAL A 126 13.40 16.71 -15.52
N PRO A 127 14.05 16.68 -16.71
CA PRO A 127 15.50 16.72 -16.82
C PRO A 127 16.08 18.08 -16.42
N ALA A 128 17.40 18.14 -16.25
CA ALA A 128 18.12 19.38 -16.04
C ALA A 128 17.78 20.41 -17.14
N GLY A 129 17.62 21.67 -16.76
CA GLY A 129 17.30 22.77 -17.69
C GLY A 129 15.84 22.79 -18.19
N SER A 130 15.00 21.83 -17.82
CA SER A 130 13.58 21.82 -18.22
C SER A 130 12.85 23.09 -17.81
N LYS A 131 12.05 23.63 -18.74
CA LYS A 131 11.17 24.79 -18.51
C LYS A 131 9.84 24.43 -17.84
N LEU A 132 9.49 23.14 -17.75
CA LEU A 132 8.29 22.69 -17.08
C LEU A 132 8.43 22.94 -15.57
N ARG A 133 7.47 23.67 -15.00
CA ARG A 133 7.42 24.01 -13.56
C ARG A 133 6.21 23.42 -12.86
N THR A 134 5.14 23.15 -13.60
CA THR A 134 3.87 22.63 -13.07
C THR A 134 3.38 21.46 -13.92
N VAL A 135 2.56 20.60 -13.34
CA VAL A 135 1.94 19.47 -14.07
C VAL A 135 1.04 19.95 -15.21
N ALA A 136 0.36 21.10 -15.04
CA ALA A 136 -0.48 21.67 -16.07
C ALA A 136 0.34 22.10 -17.33
N GLN A 137 1.59 22.48 -17.18
CA GLN A 137 2.46 22.81 -18.30
C GLN A 137 2.88 21.59 -19.12
N ALA A 138 2.78 20.39 -18.55
CA ALA A 138 3.14 19.15 -19.24
C ALA A 138 2.04 18.64 -20.18
N ASP A 139 0.78 19.06 -20.04
CA ASP A 139 -0.29 18.67 -20.97
C ASP A 139 -0.45 19.69 -22.11
N ARG A 140 0.53 19.73 -23.00
CA ARG A 140 0.55 20.60 -24.18
C ARG A 140 0.97 19.85 -25.43
N PRO A 141 0.55 20.29 -26.64
CA PRO A 141 1.07 19.76 -27.90
C PRO A 141 2.60 19.78 -27.96
N GLY A 142 3.18 18.69 -28.43
CA GLY A 142 4.63 18.52 -28.56
C GLY A 142 5.34 18.07 -27.29
N ILE A 143 4.67 18.03 -26.12
CA ILE A 143 5.23 17.44 -24.90
C ILE A 143 5.03 15.90 -24.96
N ARG A 144 6.11 15.17 -24.68
CA ARG A 144 6.13 13.71 -24.58
C ARG A 144 6.37 13.32 -23.13
N ILE A 145 5.46 12.52 -22.57
CA ILE A 145 5.50 12.06 -21.18
C ILE A 145 5.76 10.58 -21.16
N GLY A 146 6.85 10.14 -20.53
CA GLY A 146 7.17 8.72 -20.34
C GLY A 146 6.47 8.14 -19.13
N VAL A 147 5.98 6.90 -19.27
CA VAL A 147 5.36 6.10 -18.18
C VAL A 147 5.74 4.64 -18.30
N PRO A 148 5.77 3.88 -17.19
CA PRO A 148 5.78 2.43 -17.27
C PRO A 148 4.47 1.92 -17.90
N ARG A 149 4.56 1.01 -18.87
CA ARG A 149 3.40 0.45 -19.54
C ARG A 149 2.46 -0.29 -18.57
N GLY A 150 1.17 0.04 -18.60
CA GLY A 150 0.12 -0.64 -17.82
C GLY A 150 0.15 -0.37 -16.32
N ASP A 151 1.02 0.52 -15.84
CA ASP A 151 1.06 0.93 -14.44
C ASP A 151 -0.11 1.90 -14.13
N ALA A 152 -0.40 2.06 -12.83
CA ALA A 152 -1.47 2.96 -12.37
C ALA A 152 -1.30 4.40 -12.87
N VAL A 153 -0.05 4.86 -13.04
CA VAL A 153 0.25 6.18 -13.60
C VAL A 153 -0.07 6.26 -15.10
N ASP A 154 0.20 5.20 -15.89
CA ASP A 154 -0.19 5.10 -17.31
C ASP A 154 -1.71 5.16 -17.45
N LEU A 155 -2.43 4.33 -16.67
CA LEU A 155 -3.89 4.30 -16.68
C LEU A 155 -4.49 5.66 -16.27
N SER A 156 -3.88 6.34 -15.30
CA SER A 156 -4.32 7.66 -14.86
C SER A 156 -4.12 8.70 -15.96
N LEU A 157 -2.93 8.79 -16.53
CA LEU A 157 -2.60 9.77 -17.56
C LEU A 157 -3.35 9.52 -18.88
N SER A 158 -3.61 8.26 -19.23
CA SER A 158 -4.42 7.91 -20.40
C SER A 158 -5.86 8.47 -20.33
N ARG A 159 -6.37 8.71 -19.12
CA ARG A 159 -7.71 9.27 -18.91
C ARG A 159 -7.73 10.80 -18.85
N ILE A 160 -6.65 11.43 -18.40
CA ILE A 160 -6.67 12.87 -18.09
C ILE A 160 -5.92 13.74 -19.10
N LEU A 161 -4.91 13.21 -19.80
CA LEU A 161 -4.16 13.96 -20.82
C LEU A 161 -5.03 14.27 -22.03
N LYS A 162 -4.94 15.50 -22.53
CA LYS A 162 -5.69 15.97 -23.68
C LYS A 162 -4.78 16.32 -24.88
N HIS A 163 -3.57 16.74 -24.63
CA HIS A 163 -2.69 17.35 -25.63
C HIS A 163 -1.31 16.71 -25.72
N ALA A 164 -0.76 16.27 -24.58
CA ALA A 164 0.56 15.64 -24.53
C ALA A 164 0.53 14.21 -25.06
N THR A 165 1.65 13.76 -25.60
CA THR A 165 1.83 12.39 -26.09
C THR A 165 2.36 11.49 -24.98
N LEU A 166 1.69 10.37 -24.70
CA LEU A 166 2.12 9.37 -23.74
C LEU A 166 3.07 8.38 -24.41
N VAL A 167 4.26 8.23 -23.87
CA VAL A 167 5.30 7.30 -24.33
C VAL A 167 5.45 6.20 -23.29
N ARG A 168 5.07 4.97 -23.65
CA ARG A 168 5.10 3.81 -22.75
C ARG A 168 6.43 3.09 -22.84
N ALA A 169 7.11 2.97 -21.71
CA ALA A 169 8.33 2.21 -21.57
C ALA A 169 8.04 0.85 -20.89
N GLU A 170 8.71 -0.20 -21.31
CA GLU A 170 8.52 -1.54 -20.73
C GLU A 170 9.07 -1.65 -19.30
N THR A 171 10.09 -0.84 -18.99
CA THR A 171 10.70 -0.79 -17.65
C THR A 171 10.94 0.66 -17.22
N GLN A 172 11.07 0.87 -15.92
CA GLN A 172 11.47 2.17 -15.37
C GLN A 172 12.83 2.62 -15.93
N ALA A 173 13.80 1.70 -16.03
CA ALA A 173 15.13 1.99 -16.56
C ALA A 173 15.09 2.47 -18.03
N ALA A 174 14.26 1.83 -18.86
CA ALA A 174 14.03 2.26 -20.24
C ALA A 174 13.40 3.67 -20.28
N GLY A 175 12.40 3.94 -19.42
CA GLY A 175 11.76 5.25 -19.31
C GLY A 175 12.74 6.37 -18.91
N ILE A 176 13.64 6.10 -17.98
CA ILE A 176 14.71 7.05 -17.59
C ILE A 176 15.73 7.21 -18.71
N GLY A 177 16.06 6.16 -19.47
CA GLY A 177 16.88 6.24 -20.66
C GLY A 177 16.29 7.19 -21.71
N LEU A 178 14.98 7.14 -21.92
CA LEU A 178 14.26 8.08 -22.80
C LEU A 178 14.30 9.53 -22.27
N LEU A 179 14.28 9.74 -20.96
CA LEU A 179 14.40 11.07 -20.35
C LEU A 179 15.80 11.63 -20.56
N ARG A 180 16.84 10.83 -20.35
CA ARG A 180 18.25 11.22 -20.55
C ARG A 180 18.57 11.56 -22.00
N SER A 181 18.02 10.81 -22.96
CA SER A 181 18.22 11.05 -24.39
C SER A 181 17.40 12.23 -24.94
N GLY A 182 16.51 12.84 -24.15
CA GLY A 182 15.57 13.86 -24.61
C GLY A 182 14.44 13.33 -25.50
N ALA A 183 14.27 12.01 -25.58
CA ALA A 183 13.16 11.40 -26.29
C ALA A 183 11.81 11.66 -25.62
N ILE A 184 11.81 11.98 -24.32
CA ILE A 184 10.66 12.47 -23.56
C ILE A 184 11.02 13.76 -22.80
N ASN A 185 10.02 14.56 -22.48
CA ASN A 185 10.19 15.84 -21.79
C ASN A 185 9.98 15.73 -20.27
N ALA A 186 9.25 14.70 -19.84
CA ALA A 186 8.97 14.40 -18.46
C ALA A 186 8.76 12.89 -18.29
N TYR A 187 9.07 12.35 -17.12
CA TYR A 187 8.78 10.97 -16.74
C TYR A 187 7.80 10.97 -15.55
N ALA A 188 6.69 10.27 -15.67
CA ALA A 188 5.65 10.21 -14.65
C ALA A 188 5.74 8.94 -13.84
N ALA A 189 5.64 9.07 -12.52
CA ALA A 189 5.60 7.96 -11.57
C ALA A 189 5.05 8.47 -10.20
N PRO A 190 4.86 7.59 -9.21
CA PRO A 190 4.66 8.03 -7.83
C PRO A 190 5.80 8.95 -7.37
N ARG A 191 5.46 10.00 -6.64
CA ARG A 191 6.44 10.99 -6.10
C ARG A 191 7.60 10.31 -5.37
N SER A 192 7.31 9.26 -4.59
CA SER A 192 8.33 8.48 -3.87
C SER A 192 9.39 7.90 -4.80
N ALA A 193 8.96 7.29 -5.92
CA ALA A 193 9.88 6.73 -6.91
C ALA A 193 10.66 7.84 -7.62
N LEU A 194 10.00 8.96 -7.97
CA LEU A 194 10.65 10.08 -8.64
C LEU A 194 11.69 10.77 -7.76
N LEU A 195 11.49 10.86 -6.45
CA LEU A 195 12.48 11.41 -5.53
C LEU A 195 13.73 10.51 -5.45
N ALA A 196 13.56 9.18 -5.46
CA ALA A 196 14.68 8.26 -5.50
C ALA A 196 15.44 8.33 -6.83
N LEU A 197 14.72 8.44 -7.96
CA LEU A 197 15.30 8.62 -9.28
C LEU A 197 16.05 9.94 -9.43
N SER A 198 15.47 11.05 -8.95
CA SER A 198 16.09 12.38 -9.02
C SER A 198 17.43 12.44 -8.29
N ALA A 199 17.59 11.65 -7.22
CA ALA A 199 18.87 11.54 -6.52
C ALA A 199 19.99 10.90 -7.37
N GLN A 200 19.62 10.14 -8.41
CA GLN A 200 20.53 9.47 -9.34
C GLN A 200 20.68 10.20 -10.68
N GLU A 201 19.87 11.24 -10.92
CA GLU A 201 19.83 12.01 -12.17
C GLU A 201 20.25 13.47 -11.90
N PRO A 202 21.53 13.82 -12.02
CA PRO A 202 22.03 15.15 -11.69
C PRO A 202 21.28 16.28 -12.40
N GLY A 203 20.84 17.28 -11.63
CA GLY A 203 20.12 18.44 -12.14
C GLY A 203 18.65 18.18 -12.52
N SER A 204 18.17 16.95 -12.45
CA SER A 204 16.74 16.66 -12.62
C SER A 204 15.92 17.21 -11.45
N ARG A 205 14.62 17.35 -11.64
CA ARG A 205 13.74 17.90 -10.63
C ARG A 205 12.38 17.23 -10.65
N VAL A 206 11.89 16.85 -9.48
CA VAL A 206 10.50 16.41 -9.29
C VAL A 206 9.62 17.65 -9.16
N LEU A 207 8.51 17.73 -9.91
CA LEU A 207 7.57 18.84 -9.80
C LEU A 207 6.90 18.83 -8.42
N SER A 208 6.64 20.03 -7.88
CA SER A 208 6.06 20.20 -6.55
C SER A 208 4.57 19.88 -6.49
N ASP A 209 3.84 20.12 -7.59
CA ASP A 209 2.43 19.80 -7.73
C ASP A 209 2.21 18.37 -8.26
N ALA A 210 0.97 17.91 -8.23
CA ALA A 210 0.59 16.57 -8.62
C ALA A 210 -0.59 16.61 -9.61
N PHE A 211 -0.62 15.66 -10.55
CA PHE A 211 -1.75 15.52 -11.47
C PHE A 211 -2.80 14.51 -10.96
N ALA A 212 -2.44 13.64 -10.01
CA ALA A 212 -3.33 12.70 -9.37
C ALA A 212 -2.80 12.27 -8.00
N THR A 213 -3.69 11.73 -7.19
CA THR A 213 -3.37 11.12 -5.90
C THR A 213 -3.77 9.66 -5.93
N THR A 214 -2.85 8.78 -5.57
CA THR A 214 -3.16 7.37 -5.30
C THR A 214 -3.31 7.15 -3.80
N ARG A 215 -4.25 6.28 -3.40
CA ARG A 215 -4.57 5.99 -2.01
C ARG A 215 -4.51 4.49 -1.77
N TRP A 216 -4.13 4.09 -0.57
CA TRP A 216 -4.12 2.71 -0.12
C TRP A 216 -5.16 2.51 0.96
N ALA A 217 -5.92 1.43 0.83
CA ALA A 217 -6.91 0.99 1.80
C ALA A 217 -6.70 -0.49 2.16
N ALA A 218 -7.30 -0.90 3.25
CA ALA A 218 -7.52 -2.31 3.48
C ALA A 218 -8.79 -2.75 2.74
N TYR A 219 -8.80 -3.99 2.29
CA TYR A 219 -9.97 -4.60 1.66
C TYR A 219 -10.35 -5.87 2.40
N VAL A 220 -11.64 -6.13 2.45
CA VAL A 220 -12.21 -7.39 2.91
C VAL A 220 -13.11 -7.97 1.81
N PRO A 221 -13.31 -9.30 1.72
CA PRO A 221 -14.26 -9.87 0.78
C PRO A 221 -15.66 -9.33 1.03
N ARG A 222 -16.47 -9.23 -0.02
CA ARG A 222 -17.85 -8.75 0.07
C ARG A 222 -18.70 -9.59 1.01
N GLY A 223 -19.68 -8.95 1.64
CA GLY A 223 -20.61 -9.61 2.56
C GLY A 223 -20.08 -9.78 3.99
N HIS A 224 -18.90 -9.22 4.30
CA HIS A 224 -18.30 -9.25 5.63
C HIS A 224 -18.31 -7.86 6.28
N ASP A 225 -19.48 -7.24 6.41
CA ASP A 225 -19.63 -5.87 6.93
C ASP A 225 -19.01 -5.69 8.33
N GLY A 226 -19.09 -6.74 9.18
CA GLY A 226 -18.45 -6.74 10.50
C GLY A 226 -16.93 -6.64 10.39
N TRP A 227 -16.30 -7.41 9.51
CA TRP A 227 -14.86 -7.36 9.27
C TRP A 227 -14.46 -6.00 8.70
N LEU A 228 -15.23 -5.49 7.72
CA LEU A 228 -14.98 -4.17 7.13
C LEU A 228 -14.98 -3.07 8.20
N ALA A 229 -15.98 -3.05 9.07
CA ALA A 229 -16.07 -2.08 10.15
C ALA A 229 -14.92 -2.20 11.15
N TYR A 230 -14.54 -3.43 11.53
CA TYR A 230 -13.42 -3.68 12.44
C TYR A 230 -12.08 -3.26 11.83
N VAL A 231 -11.83 -3.63 10.56
CA VAL A 231 -10.59 -3.30 9.85
C VAL A 231 -10.51 -1.78 9.57
N ALA A 232 -11.64 -1.12 9.28
CA ALA A 232 -11.69 0.32 9.14
C ALA A 232 -11.31 1.04 10.46
N GLU A 233 -11.85 0.58 11.58
CA GLU A 233 -11.49 1.10 12.91
C GLU A 233 -10.01 0.84 13.24
N PHE A 234 -9.49 -0.34 12.91
CA PHE A 234 -8.06 -0.65 13.06
C PHE A 234 -7.20 0.35 12.27
N THR A 235 -7.50 0.58 10.98
CA THR A 235 -6.71 1.49 10.15
C THR A 235 -6.81 2.94 10.62
N GLU A 236 -7.97 3.40 11.07
CA GLU A 236 -8.12 4.74 11.64
C GLU A 236 -7.34 4.91 12.95
N ARG A 237 -7.35 3.91 13.84
CA ARG A 237 -6.51 3.94 15.05
C ARG A 237 -5.03 3.92 14.69
N ALA A 238 -4.60 3.08 13.75
CA ALA A 238 -3.22 3.01 13.29
C ALA A 238 -2.72 4.34 12.67
N LYS A 239 -3.61 5.16 12.11
CA LYS A 239 -3.32 6.54 11.71
C LYS A 239 -3.17 7.45 12.93
N ALA A 240 -4.15 7.41 13.83
CA ALA A 240 -4.24 8.31 14.99
C ALA A 240 -3.09 8.09 15.99
N ASP A 241 -2.70 6.86 16.25
CA ASP A 241 -1.60 6.51 17.16
C ASP A 241 -0.19 6.63 16.52
N GLY A 242 -0.15 7.02 15.22
CA GLY A 242 1.08 7.19 14.46
C GLY A 242 1.74 5.90 13.97
N MET A 243 1.09 4.74 14.09
CA MET A 243 1.63 3.47 13.55
C MET A 243 1.90 3.58 12.05
N VAL A 244 0.92 4.08 11.27
CA VAL A 244 1.08 4.25 9.81
C VAL A 244 2.28 5.14 9.50
N ALA A 245 2.46 6.27 10.19
CA ALA A 245 3.59 7.18 9.99
C ALA A 245 4.93 6.50 10.32
N ARG A 246 5.00 5.77 11.44
CA ARG A 246 6.21 5.00 11.79
C ARG A 246 6.55 3.92 10.78
N LEU A 247 5.55 3.24 10.23
CA LEU A 247 5.75 2.22 9.19
C LEU A 247 6.21 2.84 7.87
N ILE A 248 5.65 3.97 7.44
CA ILE A 248 6.09 4.75 6.26
C ILE A 248 7.58 5.10 6.42
N ALA A 249 7.97 5.63 7.58
CA ALA A 249 9.36 5.99 7.86
C ALA A 249 10.29 4.76 7.87
N ARG A 250 9.87 3.66 8.49
CA ARG A 250 10.62 2.40 8.57
C ARG A 250 10.88 1.76 7.21
N GLU A 251 9.89 1.79 6.33
CA GLU A 251 10.00 1.26 4.95
C GLU A 251 10.69 2.25 3.99
N GLY A 252 11.11 3.43 4.47
CA GLY A 252 11.77 4.45 3.65
C GLY A 252 10.87 5.04 2.55
N LEU A 253 9.56 5.09 2.76
CA LEU A 253 8.57 5.49 1.76
C LEU A 253 8.47 7.03 1.69
N ARG A 254 9.42 7.66 1.00
CA ARG A 254 9.40 9.11 0.76
C ARG A 254 8.24 9.50 -0.17
N GLY A 255 7.55 10.60 0.13
CA GLY A 255 6.44 11.10 -0.69
C GLY A 255 5.17 10.24 -0.58
N ILE A 256 5.07 9.49 0.51
CA ILE A 256 3.84 8.85 0.97
C ILE A 256 3.46 9.49 2.29
N ASP A 257 2.22 9.90 2.42
CA ASP A 257 1.68 10.57 3.59
C ASP A 257 0.54 9.75 4.20
N VAL A 258 0.32 9.91 5.50
CA VAL A 258 -0.87 9.42 6.18
C VAL A 258 -2.08 10.22 5.69
N THR A 259 -3.16 9.54 5.33
CA THR A 259 -4.39 10.26 4.97
C THR A 259 -5.03 10.93 6.20
N PRO A 260 -5.76 12.05 6.03
CA PRO A 260 -6.57 12.61 7.09
C PRO A 260 -7.54 11.58 7.68
N PRO A 261 -8.00 11.78 8.92
CA PRO A 261 -9.05 10.95 9.50
C PRO A 261 -10.27 10.87 8.58
N ALA A 262 -10.90 9.70 8.51
CA ALA A 262 -12.14 9.56 7.77
C ALA A 262 -13.22 10.46 8.40
N LYS A 263 -13.98 11.17 7.57
CA LYS A 263 -15.15 11.91 8.06
C LYS A 263 -16.14 10.87 8.61
N PRO A 264 -16.76 11.12 9.78
CA PRO A 264 -17.83 10.27 10.26
C PRO A 264 -18.87 10.10 9.15
N GLN A 265 -19.15 8.88 8.75
CA GLN A 265 -20.31 8.64 7.91
C GLN A 265 -21.53 8.87 8.78
N LEU A 266 -22.30 9.93 8.46
CA LEU A 266 -23.64 10.12 9.00
C LEU A 266 -24.43 8.87 8.57
N THR A 267 -24.62 7.94 9.47
CA THR A 267 -25.53 6.81 9.29
C THR A 267 -26.90 7.44 8.98
N LYS A 268 -27.40 7.23 7.76
CA LYS A 268 -28.79 7.57 7.44
C LYS A 268 -29.65 6.84 8.47
N PRO A 269 -30.56 7.55 9.17
CA PRO A 269 -31.50 6.88 10.06
C PRO A 269 -32.27 5.85 9.23
N GLN A 270 -32.29 4.60 9.69
CA GLN A 270 -33.15 3.59 9.12
C GLN A 270 -34.57 4.12 9.21
N SER A 271 -35.22 4.35 8.06
CA SER A 271 -36.63 4.65 8.02
C SER A 271 -37.37 3.41 8.56
N THR A 272 -37.77 3.45 9.80
CA THR A 272 -38.78 2.53 10.34
C THR A 272 -40.03 2.73 9.50
N LYS A 273 -40.29 1.81 8.57
CA LYS A 273 -41.64 1.64 8.03
C LYS A 273 -42.47 1.10 9.18
N SER A 274 -43.30 1.96 9.76
CA SER A 274 -44.45 1.54 10.55
C SER A 274 -45.50 1.00 9.58
N GLU A 275 -45.84 -0.27 9.75
CA GLU A 275 -47.09 -0.85 9.26
C GLU A 275 -48.31 -0.22 9.90
#